data_9dd87825dad80406435faf5d98907ed0
#
_entry.id   9dd87825dad80406435faf5d98907ed0
#
_cell.length_a   1.000
_cell.length_b   1.000
_cell.length_c   1.000
_cell.angle_alpha   90.00
_cell.angle_beta   90.00
_cell.angle_gamma   90.00
#
_symmetry.space_group_name_H-M   'P 1'
#
loop_
_entity.id
_entity.type
_entity.pdbx_description
1 polymer ?
#
loop_
_entity_poly.entity_id
_entity_poly.type
_entity_poly.pdbx_seq_one_letter_code
_entity_poly.pdbx_strand_id
1 'polypeptide(L)'
;MTHDPMHSPHASRDARYIFSYLDRRGGSVRLRPLMRHLRLEPRDLVAAIIDLAELYWITIVWRTPPPGTPADETRPLTDIDRLCTTRFGRKKYRATWPVD
;
A
#
# COMPACT_ATOMS: atom_id res chain seq x y z
N MET A 1 -14.15 4.36 23.15
CA MET A 1 -12.82 4.52 22.56
C MET A 1 -12.88 4.06 21.13
N THR A 2 -12.72 5.00 20.23
CA THR A 2 -12.79 4.68 18.80
C THR A 2 -11.57 3.90 18.39
N HIS A 3 -11.80 2.71 17.86
CA HIS A 3 -10.73 1.88 17.37
C HIS A 3 -10.44 2.27 15.94
N ASP A 4 -9.38 3.03 15.77
CA ASP A 4 -8.88 3.33 14.43
C ASP A 4 -8.08 2.12 13.95
N PRO A 5 -8.40 1.57 12.76
CA PRO A 5 -7.64 0.43 12.22
C PRO A 5 -6.15 0.69 12.14
N MET A 6 -5.75 1.94 11.96
CA MET A 6 -4.35 2.32 11.91
C MET A 6 -3.66 2.24 13.26
N HIS A 7 -4.40 2.10 14.32
CA HIS A 7 -3.85 1.89 15.65
C HIS A 7 -3.64 0.43 15.99
N SER A 8 -3.98 -0.48 15.10
CA SER A 8 -3.54 -1.87 15.23
C SER A 8 -2.02 -1.90 15.08
N PRO A 9 -1.27 -2.40 16.08
CA PRO A 9 0.19 -2.38 16.01
C PRO A 9 0.75 -3.05 14.78
N HIS A 10 0.14 -4.13 14.33
CA HIS A 10 0.62 -4.86 13.16
C HIS A 10 0.33 -4.11 11.87
N ALA A 11 -0.88 -3.60 11.71
CA ALA A 11 -1.25 -2.84 10.53
C ALA A 11 -0.39 -1.60 10.38
N SER A 12 -0.15 -0.86 11.49
CA SER A 12 0.72 0.31 11.47
C SER A 12 2.14 -0.02 11.06
N ARG A 13 2.67 -1.13 11.58
CA ARG A 13 4.04 -1.54 11.27
C ARG A 13 4.17 -1.91 9.79
N ASP A 14 3.28 -2.73 9.30
CA ASP A 14 3.32 -3.19 7.91
C ASP A 14 3.09 -2.04 6.95
N ALA A 15 2.13 -1.17 7.26
CA ALA A 15 1.86 0.02 6.46
C ALA A 15 3.09 0.93 6.42
N ARG A 16 3.75 1.11 7.55
CA ARG A 16 4.97 1.92 7.63
C ARG A 16 6.09 1.33 6.78
N TYR A 17 6.29 0.02 6.84
CA TYR A 17 7.31 -0.64 6.03
C TYR A 17 7.04 -0.47 4.55
N ILE A 18 5.79 -0.68 4.14
CA ILE A 18 5.41 -0.53 2.74
C ILE A 18 5.65 0.90 2.27
N PHE A 19 5.17 1.88 3.03
CA PHE A 19 5.31 3.28 2.65
C PHE A 19 6.78 3.71 2.62
N SER A 20 7.55 3.30 3.61
CA SER A 20 8.98 3.60 3.69
C SER A 20 9.72 3.05 2.48
N TYR A 21 9.39 1.82 2.09
CA TYR A 21 10.00 1.20 0.92
C TYR A 21 9.66 1.98 -0.36
N LEU A 22 8.40 2.36 -0.52
CA LEU A 22 7.96 3.15 -1.66
C LEU A 22 8.67 4.49 -1.72
N ASP A 23 8.77 5.16 -0.58
CA ASP A 23 9.39 6.49 -0.50
C ASP A 23 10.87 6.43 -0.88
N ARG A 24 11.58 5.41 -0.43
CA ARG A 24 13.00 5.22 -0.74
C ARG A 24 13.25 4.90 -2.20
N ARG A 25 12.25 4.35 -2.89
CA ARG A 25 12.36 3.96 -4.30
C ARG A 25 11.79 5.02 -5.24
N GLY A 26 11.65 6.25 -4.78
CA GLY A 26 11.15 7.32 -5.63
C GLY A 26 9.65 7.46 -5.67
N GLY A 27 8.93 6.73 -4.83
CA GLY A 27 7.49 6.86 -4.69
C GLY A 27 6.66 5.96 -5.58
N SER A 28 7.28 5.08 -6.36
CA SER A 28 6.55 4.16 -7.22
C SER A 28 7.31 2.84 -7.32
N VAL A 29 6.64 1.75 -6.99
CA VAL A 29 7.25 0.42 -6.99
C VAL A 29 6.26 -0.60 -7.53
N ARG A 30 6.76 -1.54 -8.33
CA ARG A 30 5.97 -2.66 -8.78
C ARG A 30 5.72 -3.61 -7.62
N LEU A 31 4.58 -4.29 -7.66
CA LEU A 31 4.18 -5.14 -6.55
C LEU A 31 5.14 -6.32 -6.31
N ARG A 32 5.60 -6.99 -7.36
CA ARG A 32 6.45 -8.16 -7.21
C ARG A 32 7.75 -7.90 -6.43
N PRO A 33 8.54 -6.87 -6.79
CA PRO A 33 9.72 -6.55 -5.99
C PRO A 33 9.39 -6.21 -4.55
N LEU A 34 8.27 -5.52 -4.32
CA LEU A 34 7.81 -5.18 -2.98
C LEU A 34 7.53 -6.44 -2.17
N MET A 35 6.81 -7.39 -2.73
CA MET A 35 6.49 -8.64 -2.06
C MET A 35 7.74 -9.42 -1.67
N ARG A 36 8.72 -9.47 -2.58
CA ARG A 36 9.97 -10.17 -2.33
C ARG A 36 10.78 -9.51 -1.22
N HIS A 37 10.81 -8.20 -1.22
CA HIS A 37 11.61 -7.44 -0.26
C HIS A 37 11.04 -7.52 1.15
N LEU A 38 9.74 -7.32 1.29
CA LEU A 38 9.11 -7.22 2.60
C LEU A 38 8.81 -8.56 3.25
N ARG A 39 8.69 -9.62 2.46
CA ARG A 39 8.42 -10.97 2.96
C ARG A 39 7.19 -11.04 3.87
N LEU A 40 6.21 -10.19 3.60
CA LEU A 40 4.96 -10.22 4.34
C LEU A 40 4.07 -11.32 3.78
N GLU A 41 3.23 -11.87 4.65
CA GLU A 41 2.21 -12.78 4.21
C GLU A 41 1.20 -12.03 3.33
N PRO A 42 0.63 -12.71 2.30
CA PRO A 42 -0.30 -12.02 1.40
C PRO A 42 -1.45 -11.34 2.13
N ARG A 43 -1.97 -11.95 3.18
CA ARG A 43 -3.05 -11.37 3.98
C ARG A 43 -2.63 -10.05 4.60
N ASP A 44 -1.46 -10.03 5.22
CA ASP A 44 -0.96 -8.83 5.90
C ASP A 44 -0.62 -7.74 4.89
N LEU A 45 -0.06 -8.13 3.76
CA LEU A 45 0.27 -7.21 2.68
C LEU A 45 -0.99 -6.54 2.13
N VAL A 46 -2.03 -7.33 1.85
CA VAL A 46 -3.31 -6.80 1.35
C VAL A 46 -3.91 -5.84 2.34
N ALA A 47 -3.96 -6.22 3.61
CA ALA A 47 -4.54 -5.37 4.65
C ALA A 47 -3.82 -4.03 4.74
N ALA A 48 -2.50 -4.04 4.72
CA ALA A 48 -1.71 -2.82 4.81
C ALA A 48 -1.88 -1.94 3.57
N ILE A 49 -1.94 -2.53 2.38
CA ILE A 49 -2.17 -1.79 1.14
C ILE A 49 -3.54 -1.11 1.17
N ILE A 50 -4.57 -1.84 1.59
CA ILE A 50 -5.92 -1.30 1.67
C ILE A 50 -5.95 -0.13 2.66
N ASP A 51 -5.34 -0.30 3.83
CA ASP A 51 -5.30 0.76 4.84
C ASP A 51 -4.66 2.03 4.28
N LEU A 52 -3.52 1.89 3.62
CA LEU A 52 -2.82 3.04 3.04
C LEU A 52 -3.65 3.69 1.92
N ALA A 53 -4.32 2.88 1.10
CA ALA A 53 -5.14 3.40 0.02
C ALA A 53 -6.37 4.14 0.54
N GLU A 54 -6.99 3.62 1.59
CA GLU A 54 -8.15 4.27 2.21
C GLU A 54 -7.79 5.61 2.84
N LEU A 55 -6.57 5.74 3.33
CA LEU A 55 -6.06 6.99 3.86
C LEU A 55 -5.59 7.96 2.77
N TYR A 56 -5.61 7.54 1.51
CA TYR A 56 -5.09 8.32 0.38
C TYR A 56 -3.57 8.58 0.49
N TRP A 57 -2.87 7.73 1.22
CA TRP A 57 -1.41 7.83 1.31
C TRP A 57 -0.73 7.22 0.10
N ILE A 58 -1.38 6.24 -0.52
CA ILE A 58 -0.90 5.61 -1.74
C ILE A 58 -2.03 5.51 -2.76
N THR A 59 -1.64 5.34 -4.02
CA THR A 59 -2.54 5.04 -5.12
C THR A 59 -2.18 3.66 -5.65
N ILE A 60 -3.19 2.84 -5.89
CA ILE A 60 -3.02 1.51 -6.48
C ILE A 60 -3.20 1.64 -7.99
N VAL A 61 -2.19 1.24 -8.75
CA VAL A 61 -2.28 1.20 -10.20
C VAL A 61 -2.54 -0.25 -10.61
N TRP A 62 -3.72 -0.49 -11.17
CA TRP A 62 -4.13 -1.82 -11.59
C TRP A 62 -3.69 -2.10 -13.00
N ARG A 63 -3.44 -3.39 -13.28
CA ARG A 63 -3.20 -3.80 -14.65
C ARG A 63 -4.47 -3.62 -15.47
N THR A 64 -4.31 -3.22 -16.73
CA THR A 64 -5.43 -3.11 -17.64
C THR A 64 -5.95 -4.50 -17.95
N PRO A 65 -7.23 -4.79 -17.66
CA PRO A 65 -7.78 -6.09 -17.98
C PRO A 65 -7.89 -6.29 -19.48
N PRO A 66 -7.84 -7.55 -19.97
CA PRO A 66 -8.09 -7.83 -21.37
C PRO A 66 -9.47 -7.33 -21.81
N PRO A 67 -9.65 -6.95 -23.08
CA PRO A 67 -10.97 -6.54 -23.59
C PRO A 67 -12.01 -7.63 -23.34
N GLY A 68 -13.20 -7.23 -22.91
CA GLY A 68 -14.29 -8.17 -22.63
C GLY A 68 -14.29 -8.73 -21.23
N THR A 69 -13.31 -8.40 -20.40
CA THR A 69 -13.29 -8.86 -19.00
C THR A 69 -14.40 -8.13 -18.22
N PRO A 70 -15.29 -8.87 -17.53
CA PRO A 70 -16.33 -8.23 -16.73
C PRO A 70 -15.72 -7.36 -15.64
N ALA A 71 -16.38 -6.25 -15.34
CA ALA A 71 -15.98 -5.42 -14.21
C ALA A 71 -16.24 -6.22 -12.92
N ASP A 72 -15.18 -6.52 -12.20
CA ASP A 72 -15.27 -7.21 -10.93
C ASP A 72 -14.83 -6.25 -9.83
N GLU A 73 -15.67 -6.10 -8.82
CA GLU A 73 -15.37 -5.22 -7.70
C GLU A 73 -14.22 -5.76 -6.86
N THR A 74 -14.03 -7.07 -6.86
CA THR A 74 -12.98 -7.72 -6.08
C THR A 74 -11.86 -8.18 -7.02
N ARG A 75 -10.81 -7.39 -7.08
CA ARG A 75 -9.65 -7.75 -7.91
C ARG A 75 -8.58 -8.41 -7.05
N PRO A 76 -7.96 -9.49 -7.57
CA PRO A 76 -6.89 -10.15 -6.83
C PRO A 76 -5.65 -9.26 -6.73
N LEU A 77 -4.85 -9.50 -5.70
CA LEU A 77 -3.59 -8.81 -5.48
C LEU A 77 -2.67 -8.87 -6.70
N THR A 78 -2.71 -9.98 -7.42
CA THR A 78 -1.88 -10.18 -8.61
C THR A 78 -2.21 -9.22 -9.76
N ASP A 79 -3.38 -8.59 -9.72
CA ASP A 79 -3.77 -7.60 -10.74
C ASP A 79 -3.20 -6.21 -10.47
N ILE A 80 -2.53 -6.03 -9.35
CA ILE A 80 -1.88 -4.76 -9.06
C ILE A 80 -0.57 -4.69 -9.86
N ASP A 81 -0.42 -3.63 -10.64
CA ASP A 81 0.82 -3.38 -11.37
C ASP A 81 1.86 -2.73 -10.47
N ARG A 82 1.47 -1.64 -9.82
CA ARG A 82 2.37 -0.89 -8.95
C ARG A 82 1.62 -0.12 -7.89
N LEU A 83 2.36 0.31 -6.89
CA LEU A 83 1.87 1.20 -5.83
C LEU A 83 2.65 2.50 -5.91
N CYS A 84 1.95 3.62 -5.75
CA CYS A 84 2.55 4.94 -5.82
C CYS A 84 2.22 5.72 -4.56
N THR A 85 3.20 6.43 -3.99
CA THR A 85 2.92 7.35 -2.89
C THR A 85 2.20 8.58 -3.42
N THR A 86 1.39 9.21 -2.57
CA THR A 86 0.76 10.48 -2.88
C THR A 86 1.51 11.61 -2.17
N ARG A 87 1.31 12.84 -2.66
CA ARG A 87 1.86 14.01 -1.97
C ARG A 87 1.30 14.10 -0.54
N PHE A 88 0.01 13.86 -0.39
CA PHE A 88 -0.65 13.85 0.91
C PHE A 88 -0.03 12.79 1.82
N GLY A 89 0.17 11.59 1.31
CA GLY A 89 0.75 10.49 2.07
C GLY A 89 2.17 10.78 2.54
N ARG A 90 3.00 11.35 1.67
CA ARG A 90 4.37 11.71 2.04
C ARG A 90 4.39 12.73 3.17
N LYS A 91 3.50 13.73 3.09
CA LYS A 91 3.39 14.74 4.13
C LYS A 91 2.95 14.12 5.46
N LYS A 92 1.95 13.25 5.43
CA LYS A 92 1.43 12.59 6.63
C LYS A 92 2.45 11.60 7.21
N TYR A 93 3.15 10.88 6.35
CA TYR A 93 4.16 9.94 6.78
C TYR A 93 5.26 10.66 7.59
N ARG A 94 5.74 11.77 7.09
CA ARG A 94 6.78 12.54 7.77
C ARG A 94 6.32 13.13 9.09
N ALA A 95 5.04 13.50 9.18
CA ALA A 95 4.47 14.03 10.41
C ALA A 95 4.21 12.93 11.44
N THR A 96 3.82 11.74 10.98
CA THR A 96 3.44 10.63 11.87
C THR A 96 4.64 9.80 12.30
N TRP A 97 5.54 9.53 11.37
CA TRP A 97 6.75 8.73 11.62
C TRP A 97 7.98 9.52 11.16
N PRO A 98 8.43 10.48 11.95
CA PRO A 98 9.57 11.29 11.54
C PRO A 98 10.81 10.41 11.33
N VAL A 99 11.55 10.75 10.28
CA VAL A 99 12.79 10.06 9.97
C VAL A 99 13.93 10.76 10.71
N ASP A 100 14.65 10.00 11.44
CA ASP A 100 15.83 10.53 12.13
C ASP A 100 16.99 10.71 11.17
#